data_44f0ed49e7cb3f322b1c7c3256ee77f9
#
_entry.id   44f0ed49e7cb3f322b1c7c3256ee77f9
#
_cell.length_a   1.000
_cell.length_b   1.000
_cell.length_c   1.000
_cell.angle_alpha   90.00
_cell.angle_beta   90.00
_cell.angle_gamma   90.00
#
_symmetry.space_group_name_H-M   'P 1'
#
loop_
_entity.id
_entity.type
_entity.pdbx_description
1 polymer ?
#
loop_
_entity_poly.entity_id
_entity_poly.type
_entity_poly.pdbx_seq_one_letter_code
_entity_poly.pdbx_strand_id
1 'polypeptide(L)'
;LNRFEKELNDLINEYGLCYKCPSDSAEIHNIIMDLFKTRCEGKRVALWGAGRKNTENSHAAIILKKYTTYIQGMHCLIDSLPELWETTFMGYPIISPKKISDEKIDIVIIASKVQADSIISDLEKYAPECEYIDIYGELRKRGIVVYHKFFEESNIYTTLYQLRIKYEVEKKREDLWTLISAYLSIQDFCYARKYAKLFIKEKYENYEKIEKFFSK
;
A
#
# COMPACT_ATOMS: atom_id res chain seq x y z
N LEU A 1 25.26 -7.04 -14.78
CA LEU A 1 24.39 -6.56 -13.70
C LEU A 1 24.00 -7.77 -12.86
N ASN A 2 24.29 -7.73 -11.55
CA ASN A 2 23.79 -8.79 -10.71
C ASN A 2 22.26 -8.64 -10.58
N ARG A 3 21.57 -9.68 -10.09
CA ARG A 3 20.13 -9.69 -9.96
C ARG A 3 19.61 -8.46 -9.17
N PHE A 4 20.35 -8.07 -8.13
CA PHE A 4 20.06 -6.91 -7.30
C PHE A 4 20.11 -5.59 -8.10
N GLU A 5 21.15 -5.38 -8.93
CA GLU A 5 21.28 -4.17 -9.76
C GLU A 5 20.16 -4.07 -10.79
N LYS A 6 19.72 -5.19 -11.34
CA LYS A 6 18.60 -5.23 -12.29
C LYS A 6 17.29 -4.87 -11.57
N GLU A 7 16.98 -5.55 -10.47
CA GLU A 7 15.78 -5.31 -9.68
C GLU A 7 15.72 -3.84 -9.21
N LEU A 8 16.84 -3.27 -8.77
CA LEU A 8 16.91 -1.88 -8.34
C LEU A 8 16.68 -0.90 -9.51
N ASN A 9 17.26 -1.17 -10.69
CA ASN A 9 17.05 -0.33 -11.88
C ASN A 9 15.60 -0.39 -12.35
N ASP A 10 15.02 -1.58 -12.40
CA ASP A 10 13.63 -1.76 -12.82
C ASP A 10 12.70 -0.97 -11.90
N LEU A 11 12.96 -1.00 -10.59
CA LEU A 11 12.17 -0.29 -9.59
C LEU A 11 12.40 1.24 -9.63
N ILE A 12 13.62 1.71 -9.88
CA ILE A 12 13.89 3.14 -10.05
C ILE A 12 13.17 3.68 -11.28
N ASN A 13 13.17 2.93 -12.37
CA ASN A 13 12.49 3.32 -13.61
C ASN A 13 10.96 3.32 -13.46
N GLU A 14 10.42 2.38 -12.68
CA GLU A 14 8.97 2.27 -12.45
C GLU A 14 8.42 3.39 -11.56
N TYR A 15 9.15 3.79 -10.52
CA TYR A 15 8.60 4.69 -9.48
C TYR A 15 9.31 6.04 -9.33
N GLY A 16 10.46 6.23 -9.98
CA GLY A 16 11.28 7.44 -9.81
C GLY A 16 11.95 7.54 -8.43
N LEU A 17 12.76 8.57 -8.22
CA LEU A 17 13.62 8.69 -7.02
C LEU A 17 13.15 9.71 -5.97
N CYS A 18 11.97 10.29 -6.11
CA CYS A 18 11.54 11.45 -5.32
C CYS A 18 10.52 11.14 -4.24
N TYR A 19 10.76 10.16 -3.39
CA TYR A 19 9.80 9.81 -2.32
C TYR A 19 10.23 10.32 -0.96
N LYS A 20 9.26 10.85 -0.20
CA LYS A 20 9.42 11.00 1.24
C LYS A 20 9.54 9.61 1.84
N CYS A 21 10.49 9.47 2.75
CA CYS A 21 10.58 8.27 3.56
C CYS A 21 9.71 8.46 4.79
N PRO A 22 8.60 7.73 4.95
CA PRO A 22 7.89 7.77 6.20
C PRO A 22 8.80 7.24 7.30
N SER A 23 8.67 7.78 8.51
CA SER A 23 9.51 7.39 9.63
C SER A 23 9.32 5.93 10.00
N ASP A 24 8.09 5.44 9.84
CA ASP A 24 7.70 4.06 10.07
C ASP A 24 6.32 3.74 9.47
N SER A 25 5.86 2.50 9.65
CA SER A 25 4.52 2.09 9.21
C SER A 25 3.41 2.81 9.97
N ALA A 26 3.64 3.30 11.19
CA ALA A 26 2.65 4.03 11.97
C ALA A 26 2.29 5.37 11.31
N GLU A 27 3.27 6.06 10.73
CA GLU A 27 3.02 7.29 9.96
C GLU A 27 2.07 7.04 8.79
N ILE A 28 2.30 5.95 8.03
CA ILE A 28 1.43 5.57 6.91
C ILE A 28 0.01 5.25 7.41
N HIS A 29 -0.11 4.51 8.51
CA HIS A 29 -1.41 4.18 9.10
C HIS A 29 -2.13 5.45 9.58
N ASN A 30 -1.43 6.40 10.20
CA ASN A 30 -2.01 7.67 10.63
C ASN A 30 -2.55 8.48 9.44
N ILE A 31 -1.80 8.55 8.34
CA ILE A 31 -2.26 9.22 7.11
C ILE A 31 -3.55 8.58 6.59
N ILE A 32 -3.62 7.25 6.56
CA ILE A 32 -4.82 6.53 6.10
C ILE A 32 -6.00 6.77 7.05
N MET A 33 -5.78 6.71 8.36
CA MET A 33 -6.82 6.98 9.36
C MET A 33 -7.38 8.40 9.22
N ASP A 34 -6.52 9.40 9.08
CA ASP A 34 -6.93 10.79 8.91
C ASP A 34 -7.68 10.99 7.61
N LEU A 35 -7.24 10.35 6.53
CA LEU A 35 -7.91 10.37 5.24
C LEU A 35 -9.34 9.81 5.35
N PHE A 36 -9.52 8.68 6.02
CA PHE A 36 -10.85 8.08 6.20
C PHE A 36 -11.73 8.94 7.12
N LYS A 37 -11.23 9.40 8.25
CA LYS A 37 -11.98 10.28 9.15
C LYS A 37 -12.50 11.51 8.43
N THR A 38 -11.64 12.19 7.66
CA THR A 38 -11.99 13.47 7.02
C THR A 38 -12.86 13.31 5.79
N ARG A 39 -12.64 12.25 4.99
CA ARG A 39 -13.33 12.08 3.72
C ARG A 39 -14.61 11.26 3.82
N CYS A 40 -14.74 10.37 4.82
CA CYS A 40 -15.91 9.50 4.98
C CYS A 40 -16.95 10.06 5.97
N GLU A 41 -16.67 11.16 6.67
CA GLU A 41 -17.58 11.73 7.64
C GLU A 41 -18.91 12.15 7.00
N GLY A 42 -20.01 11.64 7.56
CA GLY A 42 -21.36 11.93 7.09
C GLY A 42 -21.74 11.33 5.73
N LYS A 43 -20.88 10.48 5.15
CA LYS A 43 -21.07 9.86 3.84
C LYS A 43 -21.46 8.40 3.93
N ARG A 44 -22.18 7.92 2.91
CA ARG A 44 -22.47 6.52 2.68
C ARG A 44 -21.30 5.90 1.91
N VAL A 45 -20.54 5.04 2.56
CA VAL A 45 -19.24 4.56 2.09
C VAL A 45 -19.32 3.15 1.56
N ALA A 46 -18.66 2.86 0.45
CA ALA A 46 -18.39 1.51 -0.02
C ALA A 46 -16.88 1.26 -0.14
N LEU A 47 -16.48 -0.02 -0.06
CA LEU A 47 -15.10 -0.45 -0.26
C LEU A 47 -15.05 -1.36 -1.49
N TRP A 48 -14.23 -0.99 -2.49
CA TRP A 48 -14.08 -1.79 -3.72
C TRP A 48 -12.87 -2.70 -3.65
N GLY A 49 -13.10 -4.00 -3.85
CA GLY A 49 -12.08 -5.05 -3.89
C GLY A 49 -12.28 -6.11 -2.80
N ALA A 50 -13.47 -6.75 -2.76
CA ALA A 50 -13.74 -7.85 -1.82
C ALA A 50 -12.78 -9.04 -2.00
N GLY A 51 -12.26 -9.21 -3.23
CA GLY A 51 -11.24 -10.20 -3.58
C GLY A 51 -11.80 -11.57 -3.97
N ARG A 52 -11.13 -12.23 -4.92
CA ARG A 52 -11.57 -13.48 -5.58
C ARG A 52 -11.92 -14.65 -4.66
N LYS A 53 -11.53 -14.64 -3.41
CA LYS A 53 -11.73 -15.79 -2.50
C LYS A 53 -12.43 -15.46 -1.19
N ASN A 54 -12.93 -14.24 -1.01
CA ASN A 54 -13.53 -13.82 0.28
C ASN A 54 -12.71 -14.31 1.49
N THR A 55 -11.39 -14.27 1.38
CA THR A 55 -10.51 -14.75 2.42
C THR A 55 -10.28 -13.65 3.44
N GLU A 56 -10.14 -14.04 4.69
CA GLU A 56 -9.83 -13.13 5.80
C GLU A 56 -8.55 -12.31 5.61
N ASN A 57 -7.74 -12.63 4.61
CA ASN A 57 -6.49 -11.98 4.23
C ASN A 57 -6.63 -11.13 2.95
N SER A 58 -7.84 -10.90 2.43
CA SER A 58 -8.03 -9.94 1.34
C SER A 58 -7.74 -8.50 1.80
N HIS A 59 -7.34 -7.62 0.89
CA HIS A 59 -7.10 -6.20 1.22
C HIS A 59 -8.33 -5.57 1.88
N ALA A 60 -9.54 -5.87 1.36
CA ALA A 60 -10.77 -5.39 1.96
C ALA A 60 -10.92 -5.85 3.41
N ALA A 61 -10.70 -7.14 3.69
CA ALA A 61 -10.79 -7.68 5.05
C ALA A 61 -9.84 -6.97 6.01
N ILE A 62 -8.62 -6.71 5.58
CA ILE A 62 -7.61 -6.07 6.42
C ILE A 62 -7.94 -4.59 6.63
N ILE A 63 -8.39 -3.88 5.59
CA ILE A 63 -8.84 -2.50 5.72
C ILE A 63 -10.02 -2.43 6.68
N LEU A 64 -11.00 -3.29 6.54
CA LEU A 64 -12.12 -3.36 7.47
C LEU A 64 -11.66 -3.65 8.90
N LYS A 65 -10.86 -4.67 9.12
CA LYS A 65 -10.36 -5.04 10.47
C LYS A 65 -9.60 -3.88 11.13
N LYS A 66 -8.75 -3.16 10.37
CA LYS A 66 -7.86 -2.12 10.91
C LYS A 66 -8.52 -0.74 11.03
N TYR A 67 -9.42 -0.41 10.10
CA TYR A 67 -9.87 0.97 9.93
C TYR A 67 -11.38 1.17 10.01
N THR A 68 -12.19 0.13 10.26
CA THR A 68 -13.66 0.26 10.32
C THR A 68 -14.11 1.38 11.27
N THR A 69 -13.42 1.55 12.41
CA THR A 69 -13.73 2.61 13.39
C THR A 69 -13.52 4.03 12.84
N TYR A 70 -12.73 4.16 11.78
CA TYR A 70 -12.44 5.44 11.11
C TYR A 70 -13.23 5.63 9.82
N ILE A 71 -13.83 4.54 9.30
CA ILE A 71 -14.70 4.57 8.12
C ILE A 71 -16.14 4.67 8.62
N GLN A 72 -16.57 5.87 8.95
CA GLN A 72 -17.97 6.10 9.31
C GLN A 72 -18.85 5.87 8.07
N GLY A 73 -20.04 5.32 8.28
CA GLY A 73 -21.01 5.14 7.19
C GLY A 73 -20.71 3.98 6.23
N MET A 74 -19.85 3.02 6.60
CA MET A 74 -19.59 1.83 5.78
C MET A 74 -20.88 1.06 5.52
N HIS A 75 -21.24 0.91 4.25
CA HIS A 75 -22.53 0.35 3.82
C HIS A 75 -22.40 -0.99 3.12
N CYS A 76 -21.52 -1.10 2.13
CA CYS A 76 -21.38 -2.30 1.32
C CYS A 76 -19.95 -2.46 0.79
N LEU A 77 -19.68 -3.63 0.22
CA LEU A 77 -18.52 -3.90 -0.60
C LEU A 77 -18.90 -3.86 -2.08
N ILE A 78 -17.96 -3.57 -2.93
CA ILE A 78 -18.11 -3.62 -4.38
C ILE A 78 -17.11 -4.61 -4.95
N ASP A 79 -17.53 -5.43 -5.88
CA ASP A 79 -16.62 -6.29 -6.64
C ASP A 79 -17.07 -6.40 -8.10
N SER A 80 -16.09 -6.56 -9.00
CA SER A 80 -16.33 -6.72 -10.44
C SER A 80 -16.73 -8.16 -10.81
N LEU A 81 -16.56 -9.12 -9.87
CA LEU A 81 -16.87 -10.54 -10.10
C LEU A 81 -18.35 -10.84 -9.84
N PRO A 82 -19.12 -11.24 -10.86
CA PRO A 82 -20.55 -11.50 -10.72
C PRO A 82 -20.90 -12.59 -9.70
N GLU A 83 -20.02 -13.58 -9.53
CA GLU A 83 -20.20 -14.66 -8.58
C GLU A 83 -20.18 -14.24 -7.11
N LEU A 84 -19.71 -13.05 -6.82
CA LEU A 84 -19.69 -12.48 -5.48
C LEU A 84 -20.93 -11.64 -5.16
N TRP A 85 -21.66 -11.20 -6.19
CA TRP A 85 -22.79 -10.32 -5.99
C TRP A 85 -23.91 -11.01 -5.19
N GLU A 86 -24.64 -10.21 -4.40
CA GLU A 86 -25.70 -10.68 -3.51
C GLU A 86 -25.24 -11.62 -2.39
N THR A 87 -23.92 -11.79 -2.24
CA THR A 87 -23.32 -12.44 -1.08
C THR A 87 -22.93 -11.42 -0.02
N THR A 88 -22.49 -11.88 1.12
CA THR A 88 -21.98 -11.03 2.20
C THR A 88 -20.55 -11.40 2.55
N PHE A 89 -19.76 -10.39 2.93
CA PHE A 89 -18.42 -10.59 3.45
C PHE A 89 -18.19 -9.69 4.66
N MET A 90 -17.78 -10.27 5.78
CA MET A 90 -17.57 -9.56 7.05
C MET A 90 -18.80 -8.75 7.51
N GLY A 91 -20.01 -9.25 7.21
CA GLY A 91 -21.27 -8.58 7.57
C GLY A 91 -21.74 -7.51 6.58
N TYR A 92 -20.99 -7.23 5.51
CA TYR A 92 -21.36 -6.26 4.48
C TYR A 92 -21.81 -6.96 3.20
N PRO A 93 -22.92 -6.52 2.56
CA PRO A 93 -23.33 -7.05 1.27
C PRO A 93 -22.30 -6.67 0.18
N ILE A 94 -22.15 -7.57 -0.80
CA ILE A 94 -21.30 -7.30 -1.98
C ILE A 94 -22.24 -6.96 -3.14
N ILE A 95 -22.02 -5.77 -3.71
CA ILE A 95 -22.84 -5.28 -4.83
C ILE A 95 -22.03 -5.21 -6.13
N SER A 96 -22.76 -5.20 -7.24
CA SER A 96 -22.22 -4.88 -8.56
C SER A 96 -21.81 -3.40 -8.65
N PRO A 97 -20.75 -3.05 -9.40
CA PRO A 97 -20.42 -1.64 -9.70
C PRO A 97 -21.59 -0.83 -10.27
N LYS A 98 -22.48 -1.49 -11.02
CA LYS A 98 -23.66 -0.84 -11.62
C LYS A 98 -24.72 -0.40 -10.60
N LYS A 99 -24.68 -0.93 -9.38
CA LYS A 99 -25.64 -0.59 -8.31
C LYS A 99 -25.18 0.59 -7.44
N ILE A 100 -23.99 1.16 -7.67
CA ILE A 100 -23.44 2.24 -6.83
C ILE A 100 -24.38 3.43 -6.73
N SER A 101 -24.92 3.89 -7.87
CA SER A 101 -25.87 5.01 -7.92
C SER A 101 -27.21 4.66 -7.25
N ASP A 102 -27.74 3.46 -7.47
CA ASP A 102 -28.99 3.00 -6.89
C ASP A 102 -28.89 2.90 -5.36
N GLU A 103 -27.74 2.45 -4.86
CA GLU A 103 -27.43 2.35 -3.44
C GLU A 103 -27.04 3.69 -2.82
N LYS A 104 -27.02 4.77 -3.59
CA LYS A 104 -26.69 6.12 -3.14
C LYS A 104 -25.34 6.15 -2.37
N ILE A 105 -24.34 5.53 -2.92
CA ILE A 105 -22.98 5.57 -2.36
C ILE A 105 -22.36 6.93 -2.68
N ASP A 106 -21.95 7.63 -1.64
CA ASP A 106 -21.33 8.96 -1.78
C ASP A 106 -19.83 8.87 -2.08
N ILE A 107 -19.17 7.83 -1.52
CA ILE A 107 -17.74 7.69 -1.66
C ILE A 107 -17.30 6.22 -1.67
N VAL A 108 -16.39 5.89 -2.58
CA VAL A 108 -15.80 4.55 -2.72
C VAL A 108 -14.34 4.57 -2.29
N ILE A 109 -13.98 3.69 -1.36
CA ILE A 109 -12.59 3.41 -1.00
C ILE A 109 -12.05 2.33 -1.93
N ILE A 110 -10.99 2.64 -2.67
CA ILE A 110 -10.32 1.71 -3.58
C ILE A 110 -9.18 1.03 -2.83
N ALA A 111 -9.36 -0.27 -2.57
CA ALA A 111 -8.42 -1.09 -1.81
C ALA A 111 -7.31 -1.70 -2.68
N SER A 112 -7.46 -1.69 -3.99
CA SER A 112 -6.52 -2.34 -4.92
C SER A 112 -5.50 -1.36 -5.47
N LYS A 113 -4.21 -1.67 -5.33
CA LYS A 113 -3.14 -0.92 -5.99
C LYS A 113 -3.11 -1.17 -7.50
N VAL A 114 -3.29 -2.43 -7.89
CA VAL A 114 -3.09 -2.86 -9.29
C VAL A 114 -4.27 -2.52 -10.19
N GLN A 115 -5.48 -2.50 -9.61
CA GLN A 115 -6.72 -2.27 -10.35
C GLN A 115 -7.29 -0.87 -10.16
N ALA A 116 -6.58 0.03 -9.49
CA ALA A 116 -7.09 1.37 -9.16
C ALA A 116 -7.59 2.12 -10.41
N ASP A 117 -6.79 2.17 -11.47
CA ASP A 117 -7.15 2.88 -12.70
C ASP A 117 -8.39 2.28 -13.38
N SER A 118 -8.51 0.95 -13.40
CA SER A 118 -9.69 0.26 -13.94
C SER A 118 -10.93 0.54 -13.11
N ILE A 119 -10.79 0.55 -11.78
CA ILE A 119 -11.90 0.86 -10.86
C ILE A 119 -12.35 2.31 -11.02
N ILE A 120 -11.41 3.25 -11.16
CA ILE A 120 -11.72 4.66 -11.39
C ILE A 120 -12.49 4.83 -12.71
N SER A 121 -12.05 4.17 -13.77
CA SER A 121 -12.75 4.19 -15.06
C SER A 121 -14.18 3.61 -14.97
N ASP A 122 -14.36 2.56 -14.18
CA ASP A 122 -15.70 1.99 -13.94
C ASP A 122 -16.57 2.94 -13.09
N LEU A 123 -16.00 3.64 -12.10
CA LEU A 123 -16.71 4.67 -11.33
C LEU A 123 -17.20 5.82 -12.21
N GLU A 124 -16.32 6.36 -13.05
CA GLU A 124 -16.66 7.42 -14.00
C GLU A 124 -17.80 7.00 -14.94
N LYS A 125 -17.87 5.72 -15.29
CA LYS A 125 -18.90 5.17 -16.15
C LYS A 125 -20.24 4.91 -15.45
N TYR A 126 -20.22 4.36 -14.25
CA TYR A 126 -21.43 3.86 -13.57
C TYR A 126 -21.96 4.80 -12.48
N ALA A 127 -21.11 5.64 -11.93
CA ALA A 127 -21.44 6.56 -10.84
C ALA A 127 -20.56 7.82 -10.87
N PRO A 128 -20.67 8.67 -11.91
CA PRO A 128 -19.77 9.82 -12.12
C PRO A 128 -19.80 10.85 -10.99
N GLU A 129 -20.89 10.90 -10.23
CA GLU A 129 -21.03 11.80 -9.07
C GLU A 129 -20.45 11.23 -7.77
N CYS A 130 -20.05 9.94 -7.79
CA CYS A 130 -19.49 9.29 -6.61
C CYS A 130 -18.03 9.68 -6.42
N GLU A 131 -17.69 10.17 -5.23
CA GLU A 131 -16.28 10.41 -4.89
C GLU A 131 -15.53 9.09 -4.70
N TYR A 132 -14.20 9.15 -4.75
CA TYR A 132 -13.38 7.99 -4.41
C TYR A 132 -12.14 8.36 -3.61
N ILE A 133 -11.62 7.39 -2.86
CA ILE A 133 -10.33 7.41 -2.18
C ILE A 133 -9.48 6.27 -2.76
N ASP A 134 -8.54 6.59 -3.65
CA ASP A 134 -7.48 5.67 -4.01
C ASP A 134 -6.39 5.75 -2.94
N ILE A 135 -6.36 4.77 -2.03
CA ILE A 135 -5.42 4.76 -0.89
C ILE A 135 -3.97 4.87 -1.37
N TYR A 136 -3.60 4.11 -2.37
CA TYR A 136 -2.23 4.10 -2.89
C TYR A 136 -1.90 5.37 -3.66
N GLY A 137 -2.85 5.91 -4.43
CA GLY A 137 -2.71 7.19 -5.11
C GLY A 137 -2.55 8.36 -4.14
N GLU A 138 -3.32 8.36 -3.05
CA GLU A 138 -3.22 9.38 -2.01
C GLU A 138 -1.87 9.35 -1.28
N LEU A 139 -1.34 8.17 -1.01
CA LEU A 139 0.01 8.01 -0.46
C LEU A 139 1.06 8.47 -1.46
N ARG A 140 0.91 8.12 -2.74
CA ARG A 140 1.83 8.52 -3.81
C ARG A 140 1.87 10.03 -4.00
N LYS A 141 0.73 10.73 -3.93
CA LYS A 141 0.66 12.21 -3.95
C LYS A 141 1.49 12.85 -2.82
N ARG A 142 1.69 12.14 -1.72
CA ARG A 142 2.53 12.55 -0.59
C ARG A 142 3.99 12.10 -0.71
N GLY A 143 4.35 11.50 -1.84
CA GLY A 143 5.67 10.93 -2.08
C GLY A 143 5.92 9.62 -1.30
N ILE A 144 4.86 8.90 -0.93
CA ILE A 144 4.94 7.65 -0.20
C ILE A 144 4.53 6.51 -1.13
N VAL A 145 5.44 5.57 -1.35
CA VAL A 145 5.14 4.33 -2.08
C VAL A 145 5.18 3.18 -1.12
N VAL A 146 4.08 2.45 -1.05
CA VAL A 146 3.96 1.26 -0.21
C VAL A 146 3.85 0.01 -1.08
N TYR A 147 4.34 -1.06 -0.53
CA TYR A 147 4.20 -2.38 -1.10
C TYR A 147 2.71 -2.77 -1.20
N HIS A 148 2.32 -3.47 -2.28
CA HIS A 148 0.91 -3.81 -2.50
C HIS A 148 0.29 -4.68 -1.40
N LYS A 149 1.11 -5.45 -0.68
CA LYS A 149 0.71 -6.24 0.48
C LYS A 149 0.93 -5.54 1.82
N PHE A 150 1.16 -4.25 1.84
CA PHE A 150 1.36 -3.48 3.07
C PHE A 150 0.29 -3.78 4.12
N PHE A 151 -0.94 -3.99 3.69
CA PHE A 151 -2.06 -4.29 4.58
C PHE A 151 -2.13 -5.77 4.97
N GLU A 152 -1.62 -6.69 4.14
CA GLU A 152 -1.73 -8.13 4.36
C GLU A 152 -0.72 -8.66 5.37
N GLU A 153 0.47 -8.06 5.46
CA GLU A 153 1.60 -8.65 6.17
C GLU A 153 2.05 -7.85 7.37
N SER A 154 1.37 -8.04 8.49
CA SER A 154 1.96 -7.65 9.79
C SER A 154 3.31 -8.34 10.05
N ASN A 155 3.51 -9.54 9.52
CA ASN A 155 4.72 -10.35 9.77
C ASN A 155 5.97 -9.83 9.07
N ILE A 156 5.86 -9.31 7.83
CA ILE A 156 7.06 -8.82 7.13
C ILE A 156 7.63 -7.58 7.82
N TYR A 157 6.78 -6.68 8.29
CA TYR A 157 7.23 -5.49 9.02
C TYR A 157 7.80 -5.84 10.39
N THR A 158 7.27 -6.88 11.06
CA THR A 158 7.86 -7.42 12.28
C THR A 158 9.24 -8.00 12.01
N THR A 159 9.40 -8.76 10.93
CA THR A 159 10.69 -9.33 10.53
C THR A 159 11.69 -8.22 10.16
N LEU A 160 11.26 -7.22 9.39
CA LEU A 160 12.08 -6.07 9.05
C LEU A 160 12.49 -5.25 10.28
N TYR A 161 11.58 -5.10 11.24
CA TYR A 161 11.86 -4.45 12.51
C TYR A 161 12.92 -5.22 13.32
N GLN A 162 12.80 -6.55 13.40
CA GLN A 162 13.80 -7.39 14.05
C GLN A 162 15.17 -7.33 13.37
N LEU A 163 15.20 -7.37 12.04
CA LEU A 163 16.44 -7.19 11.26
C LEU A 163 17.07 -5.81 11.49
N ARG A 164 16.25 -4.77 11.60
CA ARG A 164 16.72 -3.42 11.96
C ARG A 164 17.40 -3.40 13.32
N ILE A 165 16.72 -3.90 14.34
CA ILE A 165 17.28 -3.97 15.71
C ILE A 165 18.58 -4.75 15.70
N LYS A 166 18.61 -5.90 15.04
CA LYS A 166 19.81 -6.71 14.91
C LYS A 166 20.97 -5.89 14.31
N TYR A 167 20.73 -5.21 13.18
CA TYR A 167 21.74 -4.36 12.58
C TYR A 167 22.17 -3.21 13.51
N GLU A 168 21.24 -2.56 14.17
CA GLU A 168 21.53 -1.44 15.07
C GLU A 168 22.42 -1.86 16.25
N VAL A 169 22.29 -3.10 16.70
CA VAL A 169 23.08 -3.68 17.79
C VAL A 169 24.44 -4.18 17.27
N GLU A 170 24.43 -5.00 16.21
CA GLU A 170 25.61 -5.73 15.76
C GLU A 170 26.46 -4.95 14.74
N LYS A 171 25.88 -3.97 14.05
CA LYS A 171 26.52 -3.14 13.00
C LYS A 171 27.27 -3.94 11.94
N LYS A 172 26.78 -5.16 11.63
CA LYS A 172 27.40 -6.03 10.64
C LYS A 172 26.99 -5.63 9.23
N ARG A 173 27.93 -5.70 8.31
CA ARG A 173 27.73 -5.43 6.88
C ARG A 173 26.64 -6.31 6.29
N GLU A 174 26.65 -7.61 6.61
CA GLU A 174 25.71 -8.59 6.09
C GLU A 174 24.26 -8.27 6.49
N ASP A 175 24.07 -7.79 7.73
CA ASP A 175 22.75 -7.39 8.22
C ASP A 175 22.24 -6.13 7.49
N LEU A 176 23.14 -5.18 7.22
CA LEU A 176 22.83 -3.98 6.45
C LEU A 176 22.43 -4.31 5.00
N TRP A 177 23.19 -5.22 4.37
CA TRP A 177 22.87 -5.70 3.04
C TRP A 177 21.53 -6.45 3.00
N THR A 178 21.28 -7.29 4.00
CA THR A 178 20.01 -8.02 4.17
C THR A 178 18.84 -7.04 4.30
N LEU A 179 19.00 -5.97 5.08
CA LEU A 179 17.99 -4.92 5.22
C LEU A 179 17.71 -4.21 3.89
N ILE A 180 18.74 -3.79 3.16
CA ILE A 180 18.57 -3.14 1.86
C ILE A 180 17.78 -4.07 0.92
N SER A 181 18.22 -5.33 0.81
CA SER A 181 17.58 -6.31 -0.07
C SER A 181 16.14 -6.62 0.34
N ALA A 182 15.87 -6.74 1.63
CA ALA A 182 14.53 -6.99 2.15
C ALA A 182 13.57 -5.81 1.89
N TYR A 183 14.02 -4.57 2.10
CA TYR A 183 13.21 -3.39 1.78
C TYR A 183 12.97 -3.24 0.27
N LEU A 184 13.94 -3.58 -0.57
CA LEU A 184 13.75 -3.59 -2.03
C LEU A 184 12.75 -4.65 -2.46
N SER A 185 12.79 -5.84 -1.86
CA SER A 185 11.86 -6.93 -2.20
C SER A 185 10.40 -6.59 -1.93
N ILE A 186 10.16 -5.73 -0.94
CA ILE A 186 8.82 -5.22 -0.62
C ILE A 186 8.53 -3.85 -1.24
N GLN A 187 9.40 -3.36 -2.11
CA GLN A 187 9.28 -2.06 -2.78
C GLN A 187 9.24 -0.86 -1.82
N ASP A 188 9.81 -1.00 -0.63
CA ASP A 188 10.00 0.12 0.30
C ASP A 188 11.34 0.81 0.01
N PHE A 189 11.35 1.62 -1.04
CA PHE A 189 12.56 2.33 -1.49
C PHE A 189 13.07 3.34 -0.49
N CYS A 190 12.21 3.86 0.36
CA CYS A 190 12.58 4.82 1.37
C CYS A 190 13.55 4.23 2.36
N TYR A 191 13.19 3.11 2.95
CA TYR A 191 14.08 2.43 3.89
C TYR A 191 15.28 1.78 3.18
N ALA A 192 15.09 1.21 1.99
CA ALA A 192 16.19 0.69 1.19
C ALA A 192 17.25 1.77 0.96
N ARG A 193 16.85 2.98 0.54
CA ARG A 193 17.74 4.12 0.34
C ARG A 193 18.39 4.60 1.63
N LYS A 194 17.66 4.63 2.75
CA LYS A 194 18.20 4.99 4.05
C LYS A 194 19.38 4.09 4.42
N TYR A 195 19.21 2.78 4.31
CA TYR A 195 20.26 1.81 4.65
C TYR A 195 21.36 1.76 3.60
N ALA A 196 21.05 1.99 2.32
CA ALA A 196 22.07 2.13 1.27
C ALA A 196 23.00 3.33 1.55
N LYS A 197 22.47 4.47 2.01
CA LYS A 197 23.30 5.62 2.43
C LYS A 197 24.24 5.28 3.57
N LEU A 198 23.79 4.46 4.54
CA LEU A 198 24.67 3.98 5.60
C LEU A 198 25.75 3.06 5.06
N PHE A 199 25.42 2.14 4.15
CA PHE A 199 26.35 1.24 3.49
C PHE A 199 27.46 2.03 2.76
N ILE A 200 27.09 3.07 2.04
CA ILE A 200 28.03 3.98 1.35
C ILE A 200 28.87 4.74 2.35
N LYS A 201 28.27 5.30 3.41
CA LYS A 201 28.97 6.07 4.43
C LYS A 201 30.05 5.25 5.15
N GLU A 202 29.74 3.99 5.45
CA GLU A 202 30.67 3.07 6.10
C GLU A 202 31.71 2.50 5.12
N LYS A 203 31.66 2.89 3.83
CA LYS A 203 32.59 2.46 2.76
C LYS A 203 32.77 0.95 2.68
N TYR A 204 31.72 0.21 2.86
CA TYR A 204 31.75 -1.23 2.67
C TYR A 204 32.12 -1.59 1.23
N GLU A 205 32.66 -2.77 1.03
CA GLU A 205 33.01 -3.28 -0.30
C GLU A 205 31.83 -3.15 -1.28
N ASN A 206 32.13 -2.66 -2.49
CA ASN A 206 31.13 -2.33 -3.53
C ASN A 206 30.20 -1.13 -3.21
N TYR A 207 30.54 -0.27 -2.23
CA TYR A 207 29.72 0.93 -1.93
C TYR A 207 29.59 1.87 -3.14
N GLU A 208 30.59 1.96 -4.00
CA GLU A 208 30.58 2.82 -5.20
C GLU A 208 29.46 2.43 -6.18
N LYS A 209 29.13 1.16 -6.27
CA LYS A 209 28.03 0.67 -7.09
C LYS A 209 26.67 1.14 -6.55
N ILE A 210 26.52 1.07 -5.23
CA ILE A 210 25.31 1.53 -4.54
C ILE A 210 25.21 3.06 -4.60
N GLU A 211 26.33 3.77 -4.41
CA GLU A 211 26.36 5.23 -4.52
C GLU A 211 25.90 5.69 -5.89
N LYS A 212 26.43 5.09 -6.96
CA LYS A 212 26.04 5.38 -8.33
C LYS A 212 24.54 5.16 -8.59
N PHE A 213 23.96 4.20 -7.91
CA PHE A 213 22.53 3.88 -8.02
C PHE A 213 21.64 4.94 -7.36
N PHE A 214 22.00 5.36 -6.16
CA PHE A 214 21.19 6.28 -5.38
C PHE A 214 21.53 7.77 -5.60
N SER A 215 22.53 8.09 -6.44
CA SER A 215 22.93 9.47 -6.79
C SER A 215 22.20 9.99 -8.03
N LYS A 216 21.48 9.15 -8.74
CA LYS A 216 20.62 9.52 -9.87
C LYS A 216 19.21 9.77 -9.37
#